data_259dd8fd09e91b54cea25d6ce780af40
#
_entry.id   259dd8fd09e91b54cea25d6ce780af40
#
_cell.length_a   1.000
_cell.length_b   1.000
_cell.length_c   1.000
_cell.angle_alpha   90.00
_cell.angle_beta   90.00
_cell.angle_gamma   90.00
#
_symmetry.space_group_name_H-M   'P 1'
#
loop_
_entity.id
_entity.type
_entity.pdbx_description
1 polymer ?
#
loop_
_entity_poly.entity_id
_entity_poly.type
_entity_poly.pdbx_seq_one_letter_code
_entity_poly.pdbx_strand_id
1 'polypeptide(L)'
;MVTPFLLIVFLMLASILVTTVFAGPPFLTDDPEPVPFKSYEFYLFSTVDATRKSTNGTGPAFEFNVGALPNLQAHLALPLAFIAPQVGPGAYGLGDMEFGLKYRFIQEADYRPMVGVFPMLEIPTGDSGQGLGNGRVWTKLPVWLQKSWEPWTTYGGGGYAINNAEGARHYYFGGWLLQRDFGKRLTLGGEIFAQGKSSDDTRSFAVFNLGGFFKITPNFQILFTGGHTLAGGNHTITYLALYWTGGFGKKAADTDRTEIFKSPLRGG
;
A
#
# COMPACT_ATOMS: atom_id res chain seq x y z
N MET A 1 -42.86 -11.14 20.93
CA MET A 1 -42.89 -10.66 19.54
C MET A 1 -41.91 -9.52 19.43
N VAL A 2 -40.72 -9.78 18.89
CA VAL A 2 -39.70 -8.73 18.63
C VAL A 2 -40.18 -8.04 17.36
N THR A 3 -40.38 -6.73 17.40
CA THR A 3 -40.95 -5.96 16.31
C THR A 3 -39.98 -5.96 15.11
N PRO A 4 -40.46 -6.10 13.85
CA PRO A 4 -39.61 -6.12 12.65
C PRO A 4 -38.74 -4.86 12.49
N PHE A 5 -39.07 -3.79 13.20
CA PHE A 5 -38.31 -2.55 13.22
C PHE A 5 -36.93 -2.71 13.88
N LEU A 6 -36.78 -3.54 14.91
CA LEU A 6 -35.49 -3.81 15.55
C LEU A 6 -34.57 -4.68 14.66
N LEU A 7 -35.16 -5.54 13.82
CA LEU A 7 -34.39 -6.37 12.88
C LEU A 7 -33.82 -5.53 11.70
N ILE A 8 -34.59 -4.54 11.24
CA ILE A 8 -34.16 -3.61 10.18
C ILE A 8 -33.06 -2.67 10.70
N VAL A 9 -33.17 -2.19 11.95
CA VAL A 9 -32.12 -1.38 12.57
C VAL A 9 -30.84 -2.21 12.82
N PHE A 10 -30.95 -3.49 13.12
CA PHE A 10 -29.79 -4.40 13.28
C PHE A 10 -29.13 -4.77 11.96
N LEU A 11 -29.90 -4.85 10.86
CA LEU A 11 -29.38 -5.07 9.51
C LEU A 11 -28.71 -3.82 8.90
N MET A 12 -29.13 -2.62 9.30
CA MET A 12 -28.48 -1.37 8.90
C MET A 12 -27.17 -1.06 9.64
N LEU A 13 -26.96 -1.67 10.80
CA LEU A 13 -25.72 -1.51 11.60
C LEU A 13 -24.56 -2.43 11.13
N ALA A 14 -24.81 -3.32 10.17
CA ALA A 14 -23.81 -4.27 9.70
C ALA A 14 -22.97 -3.78 8.48
N SER A 15 -23.22 -2.58 7.98
CA SER A 15 -22.42 -2.01 6.87
C SER A 15 -21.14 -1.37 7.42
N ILE A 16 -20.24 -2.19 7.97
CA ILE A 16 -18.89 -1.74 8.32
C ILE A 16 -18.11 -1.72 7.01
N LEU A 17 -18.00 -0.54 6.41
CA LEU A 17 -17.11 -0.29 5.29
C LEU A 17 -15.67 -0.49 5.76
N VAL A 18 -15.07 -1.57 5.31
CA VAL A 18 -13.66 -1.87 5.54
C VAL A 18 -12.88 -1.28 4.38
N THR A 19 -12.29 -0.14 4.60
CA THR A 19 -11.32 0.42 3.67
C THR A 19 -9.94 -0.10 4.04
N THR A 20 -9.45 -1.09 3.31
CA THR A 20 -8.04 -1.47 3.36
C THR A 20 -7.24 -0.42 2.61
N VAL A 21 -6.43 0.32 3.32
CA VAL A 21 -5.47 1.27 2.73
C VAL A 21 -4.21 0.52 2.39
N PHE A 22 -3.86 0.48 1.12
CA PHE A 22 -2.58 -0.04 0.67
C PHE A 22 -1.75 1.10 0.09
N ALA A 23 -0.58 1.30 0.61
CA ALA A 23 0.52 2.04 0.03
C ALA A 23 1.61 1.04 -0.38
N GLY A 24 2.68 1.48 -1.02
CA GLY A 24 3.72 0.60 -1.55
C GLY A 24 4.30 -0.38 -0.51
N PRO A 25 4.44 -1.65 -0.89
CA PRO A 25 4.92 -2.69 0.03
C PRO A 25 6.37 -2.44 0.47
N PRO A 26 6.73 -2.82 1.73
CA PRO A 26 5.90 -3.48 2.74
C PRO A 26 5.22 -2.51 3.72
N PHE A 27 5.33 -1.20 3.52
CA PHE A 27 4.82 -0.16 4.41
C PHE A 27 3.51 0.44 3.87
N LEU A 28 2.82 1.23 4.69
CA LEU A 28 1.65 2.01 4.29
C LEU A 28 2.04 3.28 3.51
N THR A 29 3.23 3.80 3.80
CA THR A 29 3.86 4.90 3.07
C THR A 29 4.49 4.34 1.80
N ASP A 30 4.21 4.96 0.67
CA ASP A 30 4.77 4.58 -0.63
C ASP A 30 5.92 5.50 -1.04
N ASP A 31 6.66 5.08 -2.05
CA ASP A 31 7.75 5.82 -2.67
C ASP A 31 7.35 6.35 -4.06
N PRO A 32 8.07 7.35 -4.60
CA PRO A 32 7.83 7.90 -5.93
C PRO A 32 8.54 7.13 -7.05
N GLU A 33 9.24 6.03 -6.77
CA GLU A 33 10.08 5.32 -7.74
C GLU A 33 9.25 4.34 -8.58
N PRO A 34 9.04 4.56 -9.88
CA PRO A 34 8.33 3.62 -10.71
C PRO A 34 9.22 2.44 -11.10
N VAL A 35 8.62 1.30 -11.37
CA VAL A 35 9.27 0.15 -12.00
C VAL A 35 10.03 0.60 -13.26
N PRO A 36 11.28 0.19 -13.46
CA PRO A 36 12.05 0.55 -14.65
C PRO A 36 11.32 0.17 -15.95
N PHE A 37 11.47 1.01 -16.98
CA PHE A 37 10.84 0.77 -18.28
C PHE A 37 11.18 -0.63 -18.83
N LYS A 38 10.17 -1.37 -19.32
CA LYS A 38 10.25 -2.76 -19.77
C LYS A 38 10.60 -3.78 -18.69
N SER A 39 10.42 -3.44 -17.44
CA SER A 39 10.52 -4.35 -16.31
C SER A 39 9.15 -4.53 -15.66
N TYR A 40 9.05 -5.53 -14.79
CA TYR A 40 7.85 -5.78 -13.99
C TYR A 40 8.21 -6.19 -12.57
N GLU A 41 7.23 -6.02 -11.71
CA GLU A 41 7.19 -6.53 -10.34
C GLU A 41 5.92 -7.34 -10.14
N PHE A 42 6.02 -8.43 -9.43
CA PHE A 42 4.90 -9.27 -9.04
C PHE A 42 4.96 -9.55 -7.55
N TYR A 43 3.84 -9.35 -6.87
CA TYR A 43 3.69 -9.65 -5.45
C TYR A 43 2.58 -10.66 -5.23
N LEU A 44 2.87 -11.64 -4.39
CA LEU A 44 1.88 -12.49 -3.73
C LEU A 44 1.90 -12.12 -2.26
N PHE A 45 0.84 -11.51 -1.76
CA PHE A 45 0.87 -10.92 -0.43
C PHE A 45 -0.37 -11.22 0.41
N SER A 46 -0.24 -10.96 1.71
CA SER A 46 -1.32 -10.94 2.67
C SER A 46 -1.18 -9.74 3.58
N THR A 47 -2.34 -9.19 3.98
CA THR A 47 -2.42 -8.13 4.97
C THR A 47 -3.43 -8.48 6.04
N VAL A 48 -3.20 -7.96 7.22
CA VAL A 48 -4.15 -8.03 8.34
C VAL A 48 -4.22 -6.66 9.00
N ASP A 49 -5.43 -6.19 9.24
CA ASP A 49 -5.74 -5.08 10.14
C ASP A 49 -6.70 -5.58 11.22
N ALA A 50 -6.16 -5.79 12.41
CA ALA A 50 -6.93 -6.22 13.57
C ALA A 50 -7.30 -5.00 14.42
N THR A 51 -8.59 -4.84 14.65
CA THR A 51 -9.18 -3.83 15.53
C THR A 51 -9.91 -4.48 16.70
N ARG A 52 -10.47 -3.67 17.61
CA ARG A 52 -11.34 -4.21 18.68
C ARG A 52 -12.67 -4.75 18.16
N LYS A 53 -13.10 -4.40 16.95
CA LYS A 53 -14.40 -4.75 16.38
C LYS A 53 -14.30 -5.91 15.39
N SER A 54 -13.19 -6.01 14.66
CA SER A 54 -13.02 -6.98 13.58
C SER A 54 -11.54 -7.19 13.27
N THR A 55 -11.24 -8.31 12.63
CA THR A 55 -9.99 -8.55 11.93
C THR A 55 -10.29 -8.62 10.44
N ASN A 56 -9.67 -7.77 9.66
CA ASN A 56 -9.89 -7.63 8.23
C ASN A 56 -8.56 -7.73 7.50
N GLY A 57 -8.60 -8.06 6.24
CA GLY A 57 -7.39 -8.09 5.44
C GLY A 57 -7.58 -8.74 4.08
N THR A 58 -6.46 -9.08 3.48
CA THR A 58 -6.40 -9.82 2.23
C THR A 58 -5.47 -11.01 2.38
N GLY A 59 -5.81 -12.10 1.69
CA GLY A 59 -4.93 -13.28 1.69
C GLY A 59 -5.53 -14.46 0.96
N PRO A 60 -4.94 -14.87 -0.20
CA PRO A 60 -3.88 -14.18 -0.93
C PRO A 60 -4.37 -12.94 -1.66
N ALA A 61 -3.45 -12.02 -1.94
CA ALA A 61 -3.65 -10.94 -2.89
C ALA A 61 -2.49 -10.94 -3.90
N PHE A 62 -2.79 -10.49 -5.11
CA PHE A 62 -1.84 -10.44 -6.22
C PHE A 62 -1.69 -9.00 -6.66
N GLU A 63 -0.46 -8.55 -6.83
CA GLU A 63 -0.16 -7.24 -7.37
C GLU A 63 0.82 -7.37 -8.52
N PHE A 64 0.58 -6.62 -9.59
CA PHE A 64 1.40 -6.59 -10.78
C PHE A 64 1.68 -5.16 -11.20
N ASN A 65 2.96 -4.82 -11.25
CA ASN A 65 3.46 -3.51 -11.65
C ASN A 65 4.31 -3.64 -12.92
N VAL A 66 4.13 -2.72 -13.86
CA VAL A 66 4.87 -2.69 -15.12
C VAL A 66 5.42 -1.31 -15.39
N GLY A 67 6.70 -1.23 -15.69
CA GLY A 67 7.31 -0.03 -16.26
C GLY A 67 6.83 0.19 -17.70
N ALA A 68 5.69 0.85 -17.85
CA ALA A 68 4.99 1.01 -19.13
C ALA A 68 5.67 2.02 -20.05
N LEU A 69 6.23 3.10 -19.49
CA LEU A 69 7.02 4.12 -20.16
C LEU A 69 8.18 4.55 -19.25
N PRO A 70 9.18 5.28 -19.75
CA PRO A 70 10.17 5.93 -18.87
C PRO A 70 9.47 6.78 -17.81
N ASN A 71 9.80 6.55 -16.53
CA ASN A 71 9.21 7.21 -15.35
C ASN A 71 7.72 6.95 -15.10
N LEU A 72 7.10 6.00 -15.80
CA LEU A 72 5.68 5.67 -15.63
C LEU A 72 5.50 4.16 -15.40
N GLN A 73 4.89 3.82 -14.28
CA GLN A 73 4.44 2.48 -13.92
C GLN A 73 2.93 2.38 -14.02
N ALA A 74 2.45 1.29 -14.60
CA ALA A 74 1.08 0.84 -14.44
C ALA A 74 1.00 -0.20 -13.32
N HIS A 75 -0.05 -0.13 -12.51
CA HIS A 75 -0.30 -0.94 -11.33
C HIS A 75 -1.66 -1.60 -11.41
N LEU A 76 -1.73 -2.86 -10.97
CA LEU A 76 -2.96 -3.63 -10.81
C LEU A 76 -2.85 -4.48 -9.55
N ALA A 77 -3.85 -4.40 -8.65
CA ALA A 77 -3.99 -5.32 -7.52
C ALA A 77 -5.31 -6.08 -7.55
N LEU A 78 -5.25 -7.36 -7.21
CA LEU A 78 -6.37 -8.32 -7.20
C LEU A 78 -6.40 -9.01 -5.83
N PRO A 79 -7.15 -8.49 -4.85
CA PRO A 79 -7.20 -9.07 -3.53
C PRO A 79 -8.31 -10.12 -3.38
N LEU A 80 -8.01 -11.22 -2.68
CA LEU A 80 -9.03 -11.97 -1.97
C LEU A 80 -9.14 -11.40 -0.57
N ALA A 81 -10.26 -10.77 -0.27
CA ALA A 81 -10.49 -10.08 0.98
C ALA A 81 -11.17 -10.99 2.00
N PHE A 82 -10.94 -10.71 3.28
CA PHE A 82 -11.68 -11.33 4.37
C PHE A 82 -12.06 -10.31 5.43
N ILE A 83 -13.17 -10.59 6.10
CA ILE A 83 -13.60 -9.90 7.29
C ILE A 83 -14.02 -10.94 8.35
N ALA A 84 -13.49 -10.81 9.57
CA ALA A 84 -13.82 -11.60 10.72
C ALA A 84 -14.24 -10.66 11.85
N PRO A 85 -15.53 -10.31 11.95
CA PRO A 85 -16.04 -9.46 13.03
C PRO A 85 -15.97 -10.20 14.37
N GLN A 86 -15.86 -9.46 15.49
CA GLN A 86 -15.88 -10.06 16.84
C GLN A 86 -17.25 -10.69 17.16
N VAL A 87 -18.31 -10.23 16.51
CA VAL A 87 -19.68 -10.74 16.67
C VAL A 87 -20.33 -10.88 15.30
N GLY A 88 -20.87 -12.04 15.00
CA GLY A 88 -21.51 -12.36 13.73
C GLY A 88 -20.65 -13.19 12.77
N PRO A 89 -21.17 -13.53 11.61
CA PRO A 89 -20.45 -14.31 10.61
C PRO A 89 -19.35 -13.50 9.94
N GLY A 90 -18.23 -14.16 9.63
CA GLY A 90 -17.20 -13.62 8.76
C GLY A 90 -17.54 -13.82 7.28
N ALA A 91 -16.77 -13.16 6.41
CA ALA A 91 -16.85 -13.32 4.96
C ALA A 91 -15.46 -13.45 4.35
N TYR A 92 -15.40 -14.12 3.18
CA TYR A 92 -14.20 -14.28 2.39
C TYR A 92 -14.57 -14.36 0.91
N GLY A 93 -13.87 -13.63 0.06
CA GLY A 93 -14.13 -13.60 -1.37
C GLY A 93 -13.29 -12.57 -2.11
N LEU A 94 -13.66 -12.28 -3.35
CA LEU A 94 -13.02 -11.22 -4.12
C LEU A 94 -13.23 -9.87 -3.43
N GLY A 95 -12.15 -9.11 -3.27
CA GLY A 95 -12.18 -7.71 -2.83
C GLY A 95 -12.28 -6.74 -4.00
N ASP A 96 -12.19 -5.44 -3.71
CA ASP A 96 -12.13 -4.42 -4.74
C ASP A 96 -10.78 -4.45 -5.45
N MET A 97 -10.79 -4.36 -6.77
CA MET A 97 -9.58 -4.30 -7.59
C MET A 97 -9.03 -2.87 -7.57
N GLU A 98 -7.71 -2.74 -7.48
CA GLU A 98 -7.04 -1.45 -7.55
C GLU A 98 -6.26 -1.30 -8.85
N PHE A 99 -6.44 -0.18 -9.54
CA PHE A 99 -5.62 0.27 -10.67
C PHE A 99 -4.89 1.55 -10.30
N GLY A 100 -3.63 1.68 -10.70
CA GLY A 100 -2.84 2.86 -10.43
C GLY A 100 -1.87 3.21 -11.53
N LEU A 101 -1.46 4.48 -11.53
CA LEU A 101 -0.41 5.00 -12.40
C LEU A 101 0.61 5.76 -11.55
N LYS A 102 1.80 5.19 -11.32
CA LYS A 102 2.89 5.87 -10.62
C LYS A 102 3.74 6.63 -11.63
N TYR A 103 3.81 7.96 -11.49
CA TYR A 103 4.59 8.81 -12.38
C TYR A 103 5.59 9.67 -11.60
N ARG A 104 6.86 9.47 -11.88
CA ARG A 104 7.96 10.26 -11.34
C ARG A 104 8.25 11.43 -12.25
N PHE A 105 7.95 12.64 -11.80
CA PHE A 105 8.19 13.88 -12.56
C PHE A 105 9.45 14.64 -12.12
N ILE A 106 10.02 14.32 -10.95
CA ILE A 106 11.33 14.81 -10.50
C ILE A 106 12.21 13.62 -10.16
N GLN A 107 13.33 13.50 -10.85
CA GLN A 107 14.36 12.50 -10.53
C GLN A 107 15.23 12.98 -9.37
N GLU A 108 15.71 12.04 -8.56
CA GLU A 108 16.66 12.32 -7.50
C GLU A 108 17.99 12.86 -8.06
N ALA A 109 18.59 13.82 -7.36
CA ALA A 109 19.94 14.32 -7.57
C ALA A 109 20.57 14.64 -6.21
N ASP A 110 21.83 15.05 -6.17
CA ASP A 110 22.58 15.24 -4.92
C ASP A 110 21.83 16.06 -3.86
N TYR A 111 21.22 17.18 -4.27
CA TYR A 111 20.49 18.08 -3.37
C TYR A 111 18.98 18.13 -3.63
N ARG A 112 18.47 17.27 -4.52
CA ARG A 112 17.07 17.29 -4.92
C ARG A 112 16.45 15.91 -4.66
N PRO A 113 15.33 15.82 -3.91
CA PRO A 113 14.62 14.57 -3.75
C PRO A 113 13.95 14.14 -5.05
N MET A 114 13.70 12.85 -5.18
CA MET A 114 12.75 12.28 -6.15
C MET A 114 11.35 12.71 -5.77
N VAL A 115 10.49 13.02 -6.73
CA VAL A 115 9.08 13.34 -6.49
C VAL A 115 8.21 12.67 -7.56
N GLY A 116 7.14 12.07 -7.11
CA GLY A 116 6.16 11.42 -7.98
C GLY A 116 4.75 11.48 -7.42
N VAL A 117 3.81 11.12 -8.28
CA VAL A 117 2.40 10.95 -7.95
C VAL A 117 2.00 9.51 -8.22
N PHE A 118 1.02 9.02 -7.48
CA PHE A 118 0.49 7.68 -7.68
C PHE A 118 -1.04 7.68 -7.53
N PRO A 119 -1.78 8.31 -8.47
CA PRO A 119 -3.23 8.18 -8.48
C PRO A 119 -3.65 6.71 -8.61
N MET A 120 -4.56 6.29 -7.75
CA MET A 120 -5.12 4.94 -7.69
C MET A 120 -6.64 4.99 -7.75
N LEU A 121 -7.23 4.03 -8.45
CA LEU A 121 -8.66 3.85 -8.63
C LEU A 121 -9.06 2.48 -8.11
N GLU A 122 -9.93 2.44 -7.13
CA GLU A 122 -10.54 1.21 -6.60
C GLU A 122 -11.85 0.93 -7.33
N ILE A 123 -11.95 -0.23 -7.93
CA ILE A 123 -13.14 -0.69 -8.67
C ILE A 123 -13.92 -1.65 -7.79
N PRO A 124 -15.23 -1.45 -7.60
CA PRO A 124 -16.07 -2.22 -6.69
C PRO A 124 -16.38 -3.62 -7.26
N THR A 125 -15.38 -4.49 -7.25
CA THR A 125 -15.51 -5.90 -7.67
C THR A 125 -15.84 -6.83 -6.50
N GLY A 126 -15.62 -6.36 -5.26
CA GLY A 126 -15.96 -7.07 -4.04
C GLY A 126 -17.44 -6.99 -3.68
N ASP A 127 -17.89 -7.95 -2.88
CA ASP A 127 -19.28 -7.96 -2.36
C ASP A 127 -19.41 -6.98 -1.18
N SER A 128 -19.92 -5.78 -1.47
CA SER A 128 -20.14 -4.74 -0.45
C SER A 128 -21.21 -5.13 0.58
N GLY A 129 -22.15 -6.00 0.23
CA GLY A 129 -23.17 -6.51 1.16
C GLY A 129 -22.56 -7.42 2.24
N GLN A 130 -21.42 -8.05 1.95
CA GLN A 130 -20.65 -8.85 2.90
C GLN A 130 -19.45 -8.09 3.50
N GLY A 131 -19.25 -6.81 3.16
CA GLY A 131 -18.14 -6.00 3.62
C GLY A 131 -16.79 -6.32 2.93
N LEU A 132 -16.80 -7.01 1.78
CA LEU A 132 -15.60 -7.35 1.02
C LEU A 132 -15.21 -6.29 -0.02
N GLY A 133 -16.03 -5.26 -0.21
CA GLY A 133 -15.78 -4.16 -1.12
C GLY A 133 -16.55 -2.90 -0.74
N ASN A 134 -16.19 -1.79 -1.39
CA ASN A 134 -16.74 -0.46 -1.10
C ASN A 134 -18.12 -0.21 -1.78
N GLY A 135 -18.47 -1.03 -2.78
CA GLY A 135 -19.72 -0.89 -3.55
C GLY A 135 -19.78 0.29 -4.51
N ARG A 136 -18.80 1.18 -4.50
CA ARG A 136 -18.63 2.30 -5.44
C ARG A 136 -17.15 2.53 -5.75
N VAL A 137 -16.90 3.03 -6.94
CA VAL A 137 -15.56 3.49 -7.32
C VAL A 137 -15.11 4.61 -6.39
N TRP A 138 -13.86 4.53 -5.93
CA TRP A 138 -13.21 5.58 -5.16
C TRP A 138 -11.74 5.73 -5.57
N THR A 139 -11.09 6.81 -5.16
CA THR A 139 -9.75 7.14 -5.64
C THR A 139 -8.87 7.69 -4.53
N LYS A 140 -7.56 7.45 -4.68
CA LYS A 140 -6.49 8.02 -3.85
C LYS A 140 -5.57 8.87 -4.73
N LEU A 141 -5.22 10.05 -4.26
CA LEU A 141 -4.40 11.03 -4.99
C LEU A 141 -3.19 11.45 -4.13
N PRO A 142 -2.17 10.59 -4.00
CA PRO A 142 -0.97 10.91 -3.24
C PRO A 142 0.10 11.61 -4.06
N VAL A 143 0.95 12.32 -3.33
CA VAL A 143 2.26 12.80 -3.77
C VAL A 143 3.32 12.23 -2.83
N TRP A 144 4.35 11.63 -3.39
CA TRP A 144 5.43 10.99 -2.66
C TRP A 144 6.78 11.63 -2.97
N LEU A 145 7.65 11.65 -1.97
CA LEU A 145 9.01 12.16 -2.04
C LEU A 145 9.97 11.10 -1.52
N GLN A 146 11.16 11.02 -2.10
CA GLN A 146 12.22 10.12 -1.64
C GLN A 146 13.57 10.80 -1.72
N LYS A 147 14.44 10.48 -0.76
CA LYS A 147 15.86 10.83 -0.77
C LYS A 147 16.69 9.68 -0.23
N SER A 148 17.77 9.36 -0.98
CA SER A 148 18.69 8.28 -0.63
C SER A 148 20.09 8.82 -0.39
N TRP A 149 20.77 8.25 0.61
CA TRP A 149 22.21 8.44 0.89
C TRP A 149 22.72 7.17 1.55
N GLU A 150 23.46 6.37 0.84
CA GLU A 150 23.90 5.05 1.32
C GLU A 150 24.48 5.10 2.75
N PRO A 151 24.06 4.18 3.64
CA PRO A 151 23.16 3.06 3.43
C PRO A 151 21.67 3.39 3.75
N TRP A 152 21.27 4.65 3.80
CA TRP A 152 19.97 5.11 4.21
C TRP A 152 19.09 5.55 3.03
N THR A 153 17.79 5.28 3.14
CA THR A 153 16.76 5.86 2.28
C THR A 153 15.61 6.34 3.16
N THR A 154 15.09 7.52 2.86
CA THR A 154 13.87 8.05 3.47
C THR A 154 12.88 8.41 2.38
N TYR A 155 11.62 8.12 2.64
CA TYR A 155 10.53 8.54 1.75
C TYR A 155 9.26 8.80 2.54
N GLY A 156 8.38 9.59 1.96
CA GLY A 156 7.14 9.96 2.60
C GLY A 156 6.34 10.94 1.76
N GLY A 157 5.22 11.32 2.31
CA GLY A 157 4.27 12.22 1.66
C GLY A 157 2.86 11.93 2.11
N GLY A 158 1.91 12.15 1.23
CA GLY A 158 0.51 11.90 1.55
C GLY A 158 -0.41 12.33 0.44
N GLY A 159 -1.69 12.16 0.67
CA GLY A 159 -2.70 12.41 -0.33
C GLY A 159 -4.10 12.58 0.24
N TYR A 160 -5.04 12.61 -0.67
CA TYR A 160 -6.45 12.73 -0.39
C TYR A 160 -7.21 11.56 -1.03
N ALA A 161 -8.04 10.92 -0.25
CA ALA A 161 -8.96 9.87 -0.69
C ALA A 161 -10.35 10.45 -0.92
N ILE A 162 -10.92 10.20 -2.10
CA ILE A 162 -12.25 10.63 -2.50
C ILE A 162 -13.12 9.39 -2.58
N ASN A 163 -14.01 9.22 -1.60
CA ASN A 163 -14.91 8.08 -1.51
C ASN A 163 -16.36 8.56 -1.32
N ASN A 164 -17.21 8.24 -2.30
CA ASN A 164 -18.63 8.64 -2.33
C ASN A 164 -19.57 7.46 -2.02
N ALA A 165 -19.07 6.34 -1.48
CA ALA A 165 -19.94 5.26 -1.03
C ALA A 165 -20.76 5.70 0.18
N GLU A 166 -21.89 5.03 0.40
CA GLU A 166 -22.76 5.32 1.54
C GLU A 166 -22.02 5.06 2.87
N GLY A 167 -22.08 6.01 3.80
CA GLY A 167 -21.34 5.96 5.06
C GLY A 167 -19.82 6.17 4.96
N ALA A 168 -19.24 6.24 3.76
CA ALA A 168 -17.84 6.58 3.56
C ALA A 168 -17.58 8.08 3.69
N ARG A 169 -16.32 8.43 3.93
CA ARG A 169 -15.84 9.81 4.00
C ARG A 169 -14.62 10.01 3.12
N HIS A 170 -14.47 11.22 2.64
CA HIS A 170 -13.20 11.69 2.10
C HIS A 170 -12.23 11.92 3.26
N TYR A 171 -10.96 11.59 3.05
CA TYR A 171 -9.97 11.75 4.12
C TYR A 171 -8.56 12.03 3.57
N TYR A 172 -7.76 12.69 4.41
CA TYR A 172 -6.33 12.81 4.20
C TYR A 172 -5.61 11.62 4.79
N PHE A 173 -4.52 11.24 4.15
CA PHE A 173 -3.58 10.22 4.64
C PHE A 173 -2.16 10.62 4.32
N GLY A 174 -1.21 10.09 5.06
CA GLY A 174 0.20 10.30 4.78
C GLY A 174 1.10 9.64 5.81
N GLY A 175 2.36 9.51 5.45
CA GLY A 175 3.35 8.90 6.32
C GLY A 175 4.76 9.29 5.96
N TRP A 176 5.67 8.87 6.81
CA TRP A 176 7.09 9.07 6.62
C TRP A 176 7.86 7.85 7.11
N LEU A 177 8.80 7.39 6.29
CA LEU A 177 9.59 6.19 6.51
C LEU A 177 11.08 6.54 6.46
N LEU A 178 11.85 5.89 7.33
CA LEU A 178 13.30 5.83 7.26
C LEU A 178 13.71 4.35 7.27
N GLN A 179 14.54 3.96 6.29
CA GLN A 179 15.08 2.61 6.22
C GLN A 179 16.59 2.61 6.01
N ARG A 180 17.21 1.48 6.36
CA ARG A 180 18.65 1.26 6.24
C ARG A 180 18.96 -0.11 5.66
N ASP A 181 19.95 -0.15 4.76
CA ASP A 181 20.50 -1.38 4.23
C ASP A 181 21.55 -1.98 5.20
N PHE A 182 21.35 -3.23 5.57
CA PHE A 182 22.26 -4.04 6.36
C PHE A 182 22.94 -5.06 5.45
N GLY A 183 23.98 -4.61 4.77
CA GLY A 183 24.68 -5.38 3.75
C GLY A 183 23.85 -5.49 2.45
N LYS A 184 24.01 -6.62 1.73
CA LYS A 184 23.41 -6.80 0.39
C LYS A 184 22.02 -7.44 0.40
N ARG A 185 21.57 -7.94 1.56
CA ARG A 185 20.38 -8.80 1.61
C ARG A 185 19.25 -8.29 2.48
N LEU A 186 19.55 -7.50 3.51
CA LEU A 186 18.55 -7.08 4.49
C LEU A 186 18.43 -5.56 4.47
N THR A 187 17.19 -5.07 4.32
CA THR A 187 16.81 -3.69 4.58
C THR A 187 15.77 -3.68 5.68
N LEU A 188 15.96 -2.85 6.68
CA LEU A 188 14.99 -2.63 7.76
C LEU A 188 14.65 -1.15 7.86
N GLY A 189 13.40 -0.89 8.18
CA GLY A 189 12.89 0.47 8.33
C GLY A 189 11.75 0.56 9.33
N GLY A 190 11.39 1.80 9.60
CA GLY A 190 10.24 2.15 10.41
C GLY A 190 9.51 3.33 9.80
N GLU A 191 8.19 3.29 9.88
CA GLU A 191 7.33 4.38 9.43
C GLU A 191 6.41 4.87 10.53
N ILE A 192 6.00 6.12 10.41
CA ILE A 192 4.82 6.67 11.06
C ILE A 192 3.83 7.01 9.96
N PHE A 193 2.63 6.45 10.03
CA PHE A 193 1.56 6.71 9.08
C PHE A 193 0.30 7.17 9.81
N ALA A 194 -0.40 8.12 9.23
CA ALA A 194 -1.65 8.64 9.77
C ALA A 194 -2.74 8.72 8.70
N GLN A 195 -3.98 8.51 9.14
CA GLN A 195 -5.15 8.56 8.29
C GLN A 195 -6.32 9.22 9.00
N GLY A 196 -7.07 10.05 8.28
CA GLY A 196 -8.35 10.60 8.71
C GLY A 196 -9.45 9.54 8.81
N LYS A 197 -10.62 9.92 9.29
CA LYS A 197 -11.81 9.04 9.30
C LYS A 197 -12.16 8.66 7.86
N SER A 198 -12.19 7.37 7.57
CA SER A 198 -12.59 6.82 6.26
C SER A 198 -14.09 6.55 6.15
N SER A 199 -14.80 6.48 7.27
CA SER A 199 -16.26 6.31 7.34
C SER A 199 -16.84 6.97 8.58
N ASP A 200 -18.17 7.01 8.69
CA ASP A 200 -18.84 7.60 9.85
C ASP A 200 -18.54 6.83 11.14
N ASP A 201 -18.35 5.53 11.06
CA ASP A 201 -18.13 4.63 12.19
C ASP A 201 -16.65 4.40 12.54
N THR A 202 -15.72 4.93 11.76
CA THR A 202 -14.28 4.83 12.03
C THR A 202 -13.76 6.05 12.78
N ARG A 203 -12.54 5.92 13.31
CA ARG A 203 -11.77 7.02 13.88
C ARG A 203 -10.52 7.25 13.05
N SER A 204 -10.05 8.49 13.05
CA SER A 204 -8.68 8.75 12.58
C SER A 204 -7.68 7.99 13.45
N PHE A 205 -6.57 7.62 12.87
CA PHE A 205 -5.51 6.91 13.58
C PHE A 205 -4.13 7.32 13.08
N ALA A 206 -3.14 7.08 13.93
CA ALA A 206 -1.74 7.07 13.58
C ALA A 206 -1.11 5.76 14.07
N VAL A 207 -0.30 5.14 13.23
CA VAL A 207 0.38 3.88 13.52
C VAL A 207 1.89 4.04 13.36
N PHE A 208 2.63 3.22 14.09
CA PHE A 208 4.04 2.99 13.88
C PHE A 208 4.25 1.56 13.40
N ASN A 209 4.91 1.39 12.27
CA ASN A 209 5.24 0.09 11.69
C ASN A 209 6.75 -0.11 11.63
N LEU A 210 7.18 -1.34 11.89
CA LEU A 210 8.54 -1.81 11.69
C LEU A 210 8.53 -2.94 10.66
N GLY A 211 9.51 -2.96 9.77
CA GLY A 211 9.58 -3.99 8.75
C GLY A 211 10.75 -3.78 7.79
N GLY A 212 10.62 -4.38 6.62
CA GLY A 212 11.63 -4.31 5.59
C GLY A 212 11.54 -5.44 4.61
N PHE A 213 12.67 -5.76 3.99
CA PHE A 213 12.73 -6.84 3.02
C PHE A 213 14.04 -7.62 3.11
N PHE A 214 13.93 -8.91 2.80
CA PHE A 214 15.05 -9.82 2.76
C PHE A 214 15.21 -10.40 1.35
N LYS A 215 16.36 -10.10 0.70
CA LYS A 215 16.71 -10.58 -0.65
C LYS A 215 17.22 -12.01 -0.56
N ILE A 216 16.47 -12.96 -1.13
CA ILE A 216 16.86 -14.36 -1.25
C ILE A 216 17.75 -14.54 -2.49
N THR A 217 17.30 -13.98 -3.62
CA THR A 217 18.06 -13.88 -4.88
C THR A 217 18.00 -12.44 -5.41
N PRO A 218 18.74 -12.08 -6.46
CA PRO A 218 18.62 -10.76 -7.08
C PRO A 218 17.18 -10.39 -7.50
N ASN A 219 16.37 -11.39 -7.86
CA ASN A 219 15.02 -11.19 -8.41
C ASN A 219 13.91 -11.70 -7.51
N PHE A 220 14.22 -12.15 -6.29
CA PHE A 220 13.24 -12.68 -5.35
C PHE A 220 13.52 -12.23 -3.93
N GLN A 221 12.49 -11.68 -3.27
CA GLN A 221 12.56 -11.13 -1.93
C GLN A 221 11.33 -11.52 -1.09
N ILE A 222 11.49 -11.50 0.21
CA ILE A 222 10.40 -11.54 1.19
C ILE A 222 10.27 -10.15 1.79
N LEU A 223 9.05 -9.60 1.80
CA LEU A 223 8.72 -8.31 2.37
C LEU A 223 7.85 -8.52 3.60
N PHE A 224 8.07 -7.75 4.66
CA PHE A 224 7.32 -7.90 5.90
C PHE A 224 7.23 -6.58 6.66
N THR A 225 6.08 -6.33 7.28
CA THR A 225 5.91 -5.28 8.30
C THR A 225 4.94 -5.73 9.37
N GLY A 226 5.09 -5.12 10.54
CA GLY A 226 4.12 -5.19 11.61
C GLY A 226 4.13 -3.90 12.42
N GLY A 227 2.96 -3.47 12.85
CA GLY A 227 2.81 -2.24 13.60
C GLY A 227 1.54 -2.14 14.41
N HIS A 228 1.49 -1.07 15.18
CA HIS A 228 0.38 -0.82 16.08
C HIS A 228 0.07 0.68 16.19
N THR A 229 -1.14 0.99 16.62
CA THR A 229 -1.60 2.36 16.84
C THR A 229 -0.77 3.11 17.87
N LEU A 230 -0.35 4.31 17.50
CA LEU A 230 0.19 5.33 18.40
C LEU A 230 -0.91 6.23 18.96
N ALA A 231 -1.95 6.52 18.15
CA ALA A 231 -3.05 7.40 18.54
C ALA A 231 -4.32 7.10 17.74
N GLY A 232 -5.49 7.37 18.30
CA GLY A 232 -6.78 7.28 17.64
C GLY A 232 -7.42 5.89 17.69
N GLY A 233 -7.85 5.38 16.54
CA GLY A 233 -8.42 4.03 16.40
C GLY A 233 -7.39 2.97 16.79
N ASN A 234 -7.85 1.85 17.37
CA ASN A 234 -6.93 0.76 17.75
C ASN A 234 -6.77 -0.21 16.58
N HIS A 235 -5.58 -0.25 16.01
CA HIS A 235 -5.19 -1.09 14.88
C HIS A 235 -3.90 -1.85 15.19
N THR A 236 -3.86 -3.11 14.82
CA THR A 236 -2.63 -3.90 14.69
C THR A 236 -2.54 -4.32 13.24
N ILE A 237 -1.53 -3.83 12.55
CA ILE A 237 -1.38 -4.00 11.10
C ILE A 237 -0.20 -4.91 10.82
N THR A 238 -0.36 -5.85 9.88
CA THR A 238 0.72 -6.69 9.39
C THR A 238 0.64 -6.83 7.89
N TYR A 239 1.81 -6.99 7.26
CA TYR A 239 1.96 -7.29 5.85
C TYR A 239 3.05 -8.34 5.67
N LEU A 240 2.83 -9.30 4.78
CA LEU A 240 3.80 -10.29 4.34
C LEU A 240 3.66 -10.51 2.85
N ALA A 241 4.76 -10.48 2.11
CA ALA A 241 4.76 -10.74 0.68
C ALA A 241 5.95 -11.56 0.20
N LEU A 242 5.70 -12.31 -0.85
CA LEU A 242 6.68 -12.83 -1.78
C LEU A 242 6.72 -11.89 -2.98
N TYR A 243 7.91 -11.43 -3.34
CA TYR A 243 8.11 -10.39 -4.34
C TYR A 243 9.11 -10.85 -5.40
N TRP A 244 8.74 -10.74 -6.65
CA TRP A 244 9.57 -11.05 -7.81
C TRP A 244 9.72 -9.86 -8.73
N THR A 245 10.92 -9.71 -9.30
CA THR A 245 11.20 -8.74 -10.36
C THR A 245 11.67 -9.44 -11.63
N GLY A 246 11.39 -8.84 -12.77
CA GLY A 246 11.86 -9.32 -14.05
C GLY A 246 11.78 -8.27 -15.15
N GLY A 247 12.13 -8.66 -16.38
CA GLY A 247 12.10 -7.75 -17.51
C GLY A 247 11.69 -8.44 -18.80
N PHE A 248 11.10 -7.68 -19.73
CA PHE A 248 10.57 -8.16 -21.02
C PHE A 248 11.63 -8.22 -22.14
N GLY A 249 12.92 -8.00 -21.86
CA GLY A 249 14.00 -8.00 -22.85
C GLY A 249 15.25 -8.76 -22.41
N LYS A 250 16.05 -9.24 -23.38
CA LYS A 250 17.25 -10.05 -23.15
C LYS A 250 18.38 -9.37 -22.34
N LYS A 251 18.20 -8.11 -21.86
CA LYS A 251 19.22 -7.33 -21.12
C LYS A 251 18.73 -6.73 -19.81
N ALA A 252 17.54 -7.04 -19.31
CA ALA A 252 17.06 -6.49 -18.04
C ALA A 252 17.69 -7.16 -16.80
N ALA A 253 18.47 -8.22 -16.98
CA ALA A 253 19.06 -8.99 -15.89
C ALA A 253 20.36 -8.38 -15.30
N ASP A 254 20.90 -7.29 -15.88
CA ASP A 254 22.26 -6.81 -15.52
C ASP A 254 22.37 -5.29 -15.31
N THR A 255 21.27 -4.61 -15.07
CA THR A 255 21.36 -3.22 -14.63
C THR A 255 21.39 -3.21 -13.10
N ASP A 256 22.56 -3.53 -12.57
CA ASP A 256 22.92 -3.29 -11.18
C ASP A 256 22.62 -1.81 -10.83
N ARG A 257 21.87 -1.56 -9.77
CA ARG A 257 21.61 -0.23 -9.22
C ARG A 257 22.88 0.59 -8.95
N THR A 258 24.04 -0.04 -9.01
CA THR A 258 25.37 0.55 -8.82
C THR A 258 25.86 1.42 -9.98
N GLU A 259 25.27 1.37 -11.18
CA GLU A 259 25.76 2.21 -12.28
C GLU A 259 25.15 3.62 -12.34
N ILE A 260 24.10 3.90 -11.59
CA ILE A 260 23.46 5.23 -11.56
C ILE A 260 24.31 6.25 -10.80
N PHE A 261 25.26 5.81 -9.98
CA PHE A 261 26.08 6.68 -9.12
C PHE A 261 27.52 6.95 -9.62
N LYS A 262 27.89 6.51 -10.80
CA LYS A 262 29.18 6.91 -11.39
C LYS A 262 29.01 8.12 -12.31
N SER A 263 28.86 9.30 -11.72
CA SER A 263 29.17 10.55 -12.39
C SER A 263 30.71 10.65 -12.56
N PRO A 264 31.27 10.83 -13.75
CA PRO A 264 32.69 11.06 -13.89
C PRO A 264 33.01 12.49 -13.42
N LEU A 265 33.66 12.61 -12.27
CA LEU A 265 34.48 13.76 -11.98
C LEU A 265 35.62 13.77 -13.03
N ARG A 266 35.50 14.55 -14.06
CA ARG A 266 36.64 15.00 -14.86
C ARG A 266 36.80 16.49 -14.67
N GLY A 267 37.96 16.81 -14.14
CA GLY A 267 38.51 18.13 -13.95
C GLY A 267 38.83 18.84 -15.27
N GLY A 268 38.95 20.10 -15.16
CA GLY A 268 39.42 21.09 -16.12
C GLY A 268 39.26 22.46 -15.48
#